data_c268812abf3c320f1f85e4ceda3a0162
#
_entry.id   c268812abf3c320f1f85e4ceda3a0162
#
_cell.length_a   1.000
_cell.length_b   1.000
_cell.length_c   1.000
_cell.angle_alpha   90.00
_cell.angle_beta   90.00
_cell.angle_gamma   90.00
#
_symmetry.space_group_name_H-M   'P 1'
#
loop_
_entity.id
_entity.type
_entity.pdbx_description
1 polymer ?
#
loop_
_entity_poly.entity_id
_entity_poly.type
_entity_poly.pdbx_seq_one_letter_code
_entity_poly.pdbx_strand_id
1 'polypeptide(L)'
;MKFVYVAVVVTLAVSGAALAQEHREQCESVPKAQWRPQAELERLLADKGWKVARVKISNGCYEVYARDAKNDKKEVFFHPKTLQPVTAPP
;
A
#
# COMPACT_ATOMS: atom_id res chain seq x y z
N MET A 1 59.84 0.52 17.16
CA MET A 1 59.32 0.54 17.03
C MET A 1 58.26 0.46 16.56
N LYS A 2 57.70 0.43 16.34
CA LYS A 2 56.93 0.37 16.01
C LYS A 2 55.74 0.34 15.68
N PHE A 3 55.10 0.43 15.32
CA PHE A 3 54.10 0.45 15.11
C PHE A 3 53.01 0.35 14.69
N VAL A 4 52.20 0.22 14.44
CA VAL A 4 51.35 0.09 14.07
C VAL A 4 50.20 0.15 13.85
N TYR A 5 49.62 0.28 13.57
CA TYR A 5 48.56 0.32 13.40
C TYR A 5 47.50 0.16 12.92
N VAL A 6 46.75 0.08 12.75
CA VAL A 6 45.89 -0.15 12.31
C VAL A 6 44.69 0.03 12.04
N ALA A 7 44.10 0.00 11.85
CA ALA A 7 43.18 0.15 11.56
C ALA A 7 42.02 -0.05 11.37
N VAL A 8 41.36 -0.04 11.11
CA VAL A 8 40.36 -0.16 10.96
C VAL A 8 39.22 0.00 10.53
N VAL A 9 38.62 -0.08 10.33
CA VAL A 9 37.67 0.08 9.90
C VAL A 9 36.49 -0.07 9.74
N VAL A 10 35.83 -0.06 9.53
CA VAL A 10 34.83 -0.11 9.37
C VAL A 10 33.68 -0.06 8.95
N THR A 11 33.09 -0.16 8.71
CA THR A 11 32.18 -0.10 8.34
C THR A 11 31.02 -0.08 8.15
N LEU A 12 30.39 -0.06 7.86
CA LEU A 12 29.42 -0.01 7.63
C LEU A 12 28.31 -0.10 7.28
N ALA A 13 27.70 -0.19 7.16
CA ALA A 13 26.83 -0.35 6.83
C ALA A 13 25.71 -0.15 6.61
N VAL A 14 25.08 -0.13 6.47
CA VAL A 14 24.15 0.06 6.20
C VAL A 14 23.09 -0.13 5.89
N SER A 15 22.65 -0.18 5.60
CA SER A 15 21.79 -0.36 5.17
C SER A 15 20.62 -0.22 5.26
N GLY A 16 20.23 -0.18 5.53
CA GLY A 16 19.11 -0.06 5.80
C GLY A 16 18.18 0.10 4.96
N ALA A 17 18.30 0.43 4.44
CA ALA A 17 17.50 0.70 3.57
C ALA A 17 16.45 -0.07 3.53
N ALA A 18 16.65 -0.75 3.39
CA ALA A 18 15.75 -1.48 3.21
C ALA A 18 14.61 -1.30 3.79
N LEU A 19 14.56 -1.05 4.18
CA LEU A 19 13.67 -0.97 4.73
C LEU A 19 12.66 -0.40 4.42
N ALA A 20 12.77 -0.02 4.24
CA ALA A 20 11.91 0.78 4.00
C ALA A 20 10.90 0.37 3.27
N GLN A 21 10.90 -0.29 2.90
CA GLN A 21 10.08 -0.57 2.16
C GLN A 21 8.94 -0.73 2.60
N GLU A 22 8.49 -0.14 2.72
CA GLU A 22 7.34 -0.23 3.04
C GLU A 22 6.65 -1.17 2.32
N HIS A 23 5.74 -1.69 2.71
CA HIS A 23 4.95 -2.52 2.06
C HIS A 23 3.92 -1.77 1.43
N ARG A 24 4.11 -1.31 0.26
CA ARG A 24 3.13 -0.59 -0.38
C ARG A 24 2.31 -1.55 -1.11
N GLU A 25 1.02 -1.53 -0.98
CA GLU A 25 0.11 -2.29 -1.82
C GLU A 25 0.25 -1.76 -3.20
N GLN A 26 0.27 -2.65 -4.19
CA GLN A 26 0.47 -2.21 -5.51
C GLN A 26 -0.38 -3.00 -6.45
N CYS A 27 -1.10 -2.37 -7.31
CA CYS A 27 -1.91 -3.05 -8.30
C CYS A 27 -1.19 -3.07 -9.62
N GLU A 28 -1.40 -4.12 -10.40
CA GLU A 28 -0.76 -4.17 -11.70
C GLU A 28 -1.24 -3.00 -12.52
N SER A 29 -0.46 -2.63 -13.49
CA SER A 29 -0.79 -1.48 -14.31
C SER A 29 -1.95 -1.82 -15.22
N VAL A 30 -3.07 -1.18 -15.02
CA VAL A 30 -4.26 -1.40 -15.82
C VAL A 30 -4.63 -0.11 -16.52
N PRO A 31 -4.82 -0.12 -17.84
CA PRO A 31 -5.23 1.11 -18.52
C PRO A 31 -6.51 1.66 -17.91
N LYS A 32 -6.55 2.98 -17.73
CA LYS A 32 -7.69 3.61 -17.12
C LYS A 32 -8.99 3.27 -17.78
N ALA A 33 -8.98 3.05 -19.07
CA ALA A 33 -10.20 2.73 -19.79
C ALA A 33 -10.79 1.40 -19.34
N GLN A 34 -10.00 0.56 -18.70
CA GLN A 34 -10.48 -0.72 -18.21
C GLN A 34 -10.82 -0.69 -16.72
N TRP A 35 -10.68 0.45 -16.08
CA TRP A 35 -11.01 0.55 -14.68
C TRP A 35 -12.52 0.57 -14.51
N ARG A 36 -12.98 -0.09 -13.49
CA ARG A 36 -14.39 0.04 -13.14
C ARG A 36 -14.58 1.34 -12.38
N PRO A 37 -15.72 1.98 -12.53
CA PRO A 37 -15.91 3.30 -11.92
C PRO A 37 -15.81 3.25 -10.41
N GLN A 38 -15.28 4.34 -9.87
CA GLN A 38 -15.18 4.48 -8.43
C GLN A 38 -16.53 4.32 -7.75
N ALA A 39 -17.59 4.83 -8.40
CA ALA A 39 -18.92 4.74 -7.82
C ALA A 39 -19.36 3.30 -7.63
N GLU A 40 -18.89 2.42 -8.49
CA GLU A 40 -19.24 1.03 -8.36
C GLU A 40 -18.57 0.42 -7.14
N LEU A 41 -17.32 0.79 -6.90
CA LEU A 41 -16.62 0.34 -5.71
C LEU A 41 -17.31 0.87 -4.46
N GLU A 42 -17.69 2.13 -4.47
CA GLU A 42 -18.35 2.71 -3.32
C GLU A 42 -19.66 2.01 -3.02
N ARG A 43 -20.36 1.62 -4.06
CA ARG A 43 -21.61 0.90 -3.87
C ARG A 43 -21.39 -0.48 -3.28
N LEU A 44 -20.36 -1.18 -3.76
CA LEU A 44 -20.05 -2.48 -3.21
C LEU A 44 -19.73 -2.40 -1.72
N LEU A 45 -18.99 -1.37 -1.34
CA LEU A 45 -18.62 -1.21 0.05
C LEU A 45 -19.80 -0.80 0.90
N ALA A 46 -20.66 0.06 0.36
CA ALA A 46 -21.86 0.45 1.07
C ALA A 46 -22.76 -0.75 1.31
N ASP A 47 -22.81 -1.66 0.35
CA ASP A 47 -23.61 -2.87 0.50
C ASP A 47 -23.08 -3.75 1.63
N LYS A 48 -21.81 -3.62 1.95
CA LYS A 48 -21.24 -4.35 3.06
C LYS A 48 -21.34 -3.61 4.38
N GLY A 49 -21.99 -2.48 4.37
CA GLY A 49 -22.16 -1.68 5.57
C GLY A 49 -21.02 -0.75 5.87
N TRP A 50 -20.12 -0.56 4.91
CA TRP A 50 -18.98 0.34 5.13
C TRP A 50 -19.41 1.77 4.85
N LYS A 51 -18.77 2.68 5.55
CA LYS A 51 -18.95 4.09 5.31
C LYS A 51 -17.66 4.64 4.74
N VAL A 52 -17.69 4.96 3.47
CA VAL A 52 -16.49 5.41 2.76
C VAL A 52 -16.30 6.90 3.01
N ALA A 53 -15.13 7.27 3.52
CA ALA A 53 -14.81 8.66 3.73
C ALA A 53 -14.08 9.25 2.54
N ARG A 54 -13.29 8.44 1.86
CA ARG A 54 -12.49 8.98 0.79
C ARG A 54 -11.92 7.87 -0.06
N VAL A 55 -11.82 8.13 -1.35
CA VAL A 55 -11.18 7.20 -2.29
C VAL A 55 -10.16 7.99 -3.07
N LYS A 56 -8.97 7.46 -3.20
CA LYS A 56 -7.98 8.08 -4.06
C LYS A 56 -7.28 7.02 -4.87
N ILE A 57 -6.56 7.45 -5.87
CA ILE A 57 -5.81 6.55 -6.71
C ILE A 57 -4.38 6.56 -6.22
N SER A 58 -3.84 5.40 -5.95
CA SER A 58 -2.52 5.29 -5.40
C SER A 58 -1.91 3.97 -5.82
N ASN A 59 -0.70 4.03 -6.38
CA ASN A 59 0.02 2.82 -6.79
C ASN A 59 -0.77 1.92 -7.72
N GLY A 60 -1.56 2.53 -8.60
CA GLY A 60 -2.35 1.74 -9.55
C GLY A 60 -3.61 1.15 -8.98
N CYS A 61 -3.96 1.51 -7.74
CA CYS A 61 -5.11 0.96 -7.06
C CYS A 61 -6.08 2.06 -6.68
N TYR A 62 -7.28 1.67 -6.31
CA TYR A 62 -8.16 2.56 -5.57
C TYR A 62 -7.79 2.38 -4.10
N GLU A 63 -7.43 3.45 -3.46
CA GLU A 63 -7.12 3.41 -2.03
C GLU A 63 -8.31 3.99 -1.28
N VAL A 64 -8.92 3.21 -0.41
CA VAL A 64 -10.14 3.58 0.27
C VAL A 64 -9.90 3.80 1.74
N TYR A 65 -10.37 4.94 2.23
CA TYR A 65 -10.38 5.23 3.66
C TYR A 65 -11.83 5.15 4.09
N ALA A 66 -12.13 4.29 5.03
CA ALA A 66 -13.52 4.03 5.38
C ALA A 66 -13.63 3.52 6.81
N ARG A 67 -14.87 3.36 7.25
CA ARG A 67 -15.15 2.61 8.46
C ARG A 67 -15.97 1.42 8.04
N ASP A 68 -15.65 0.27 8.58
CA ASP A 68 -16.36 -0.94 8.19
C ASP A 68 -17.69 -1.03 8.98
N ALA A 69 -18.39 -2.13 8.81
CA ALA A 69 -19.71 -2.30 9.43
C ALA A 69 -19.64 -2.25 10.95
N LYS A 70 -18.48 -2.55 11.53
CA LYS A 70 -18.29 -2.48 12.96
C LYS A 70 -17.79 -1.12 13.42
N ASN A 71 -17.70 -0.19 12.48
CA ASN A 71 -17.24 1.16 12.73
C ASN A 71 -15.73 1.25 12.99
N ASP A 72 -14.99 0.24 12.58
CA ASP A 72 -13.54 0.26 12.67
C ASP A 72 -12.95 0.96 11.47
N LYS A 73 -11.91 1.71 11.70
CA LYS A 73 -11.22 2.39 10.62
C LYS A 73 -10.53 1.41 9.71
N LYS A 74 -10.64 1.64 8.42
CA LYS A 74 -10.02 0.80 7.40
C LYS A 74 -9.33 1.64 6.37
N GLU A 75 -8.18 1.17 5.94
CA GLU A 75 -7.50 1.74 4.80
C GLU A 75 -7.17 0.55 3.93
N VAL A 76 -7.82 0.42 2.80
CA VAL A 76 -7.71 -0.78 1.98
C VAL A 76 -7.50 -0.39 0.54
N PHE A 77 -6.66 -1.15 -0.15
CA PHE A 77 -6.41 -0.96 -1.57
C PHE A 77 -7.22 -1.98 -2.34
N PHE A 78 -7.84 -1.52 -3.41
CA PHE A 78 -8.66 -2.38 -4.25
C PHE A 78 -8.16 -2.35 -5.68
N HIS A 79 -8.14 -3.50 -6.32
CA HIS A 79 -7.72 -3.59 -7.70
C HIS A 79 -8.75 -2.87 -8.56
N PRO A 80 -8.35 -1.97 -9.46
CA PRO A 80 -9.31 -1.13 -10.16
C PRO A 80 -10.16 -1.87 -11.20
N LYS A 81 -9.69 -3.03 -11.64
CA LYS A 81 -10.44 -3.77 -12.63
C LYS A 81 -11.36 -4.80 -12.00
N THR A 82 -10.93 -5.45 -10.95
CA THR A 82 -11.73 -6.50 -10.34
C THR A 82 -12.48 -6.03 -9.10
N LEU A 83 -12.05 -4.92 -8.53
CA LEU A 83 -12.55 -4.37 -7.28
C LEU A 83 -12.35 -5.31 -6.09
N GLN A 84 -11.37 -6.20 -6.22
CA GLN A 84 -11.00 -7.08 -5.12
C GLN A 84 -9.97 -6.41 -4.25
N PRO A 85 -10.00 -6.66 -2.96
CA PRO A 85 -8.97 -6.09 -2.09
C PRO A 85 -7.61 -6.67 -2.42
N VAL A 86 -6.59 -5.82 -2.30
CA VAL A 86 -5.23 -6.22 -2.55
C VAL A 86 -4.50 -6.21 -1.22
N THR A 87 -3.87 -7.31 -0.88
CA THR A 87 -3.15 -7.33 0.37
C THR A 87 -1.68 -7.24 0.09
N ALA A 88 -1.00 -6.52 0.93
CA ALA A 88 0.43 -6.39 0.79
C ALA A 88 1.09 -7.72 1.07
N PRO A 89 2.19 -8.01 0.43
CA PRO A 89 2.92 -9.23 0.75
C PRO A 89 3.43 -9.16 2.17
N PRO A 90 3.58 -10.27 2.78
CA PRO A 90 4.03 -10.34 4.17
C PRO A 90 5.44 -9.80 4.37
#